data_c2b43fd0d6d150b14c4ed8c3a6700de1
#
_entry.id   c2b43fd0d6d150b14c4ed8c3a6700de1
#
_cell.length_a   1.000
_cell.length_b   1.000
_cell.length_c   1.000
_cell.angle_alpha   90.00
_cell.angle_beta   90.00
_cell.angle_gamma   90.00
#
_symmetry.space_group_name_H-M   'P 1'
#
loop_
_entity.id
_entity.type
_entity.pdbx_description
1 polymer ?
#
loop_
_entity_poly.entity_id
_entity_poly.type
_entity_poly.pdbx_seq_one_letter_code
_entity_poly.pdbx_strand_id
1 'polypeptide(L)'
;MAILAFQKPDKVIMLEGTDTVGRFEFRPLEPGYGQTIGNALRRILLSSLEGFAITSIKVSGVDQEFATIPGVIEGMQDIILNLKQVRFKRMVETVDSEVANIVISGKQEYTAEDISKGLSSFKVLNPELHICSLEPAVKIEMTLTVGKGRGFVPADENRDMDAPIGTIPVDAIYTPIKNVNWTVENWRVEQKTDYEKLNLEIVTDGSITPNIALQEAANILIYHFKLFTDDKKLSLESSIEAESKELDEESLHMRHLLLTKLSDMGLSVRAYNCLKAADIDTFADLVSYSRAELMKFRNFGRKSLNEIDILVERMKLSFGMDVTKYNIEPKKKNI
;
A
#
# COMPACT_ATOMS: atom_id res chain seq x y z
N MET A 1 13.45 -31.34 5.58
CA MET A 1 13.51 -31.47 4.10
C MET A 1 13.80 -30.07 3.57
N ALA A 2 14.87 -29.90 2.81
CA ALA A 2 15.12 -28.64 2.13
C ALA A 2 14.04 -28.46 1.05
N ILE A 3 13.21 -27.44 1.17
CA ILE A 3 12.27 -27.06 0.15
C ILE A 3 13.10 -26.60 -1.07
N LEU A 4 12.88 -27.20 -2.24
CA LEU A 4 13.47 -26.69 -3.49
C LEU A 4 13.11 -25.20 -3.60
N ALA A 5 14.12 -24.38 -3.83
CA ALA A 5 13.93 -22.94 -3.98
C ALA A 5 13.03 -22.66 -5.18
N PHE A 6 11.85 -22.11 -4.95
CA PHE A 6 10.98 -21.62 -6.01
C PHE A 6 11.61 -20.43 -6.74
N GLN A 7 11.39 -20.38 -8.06
CA GLN A 7 11.74 -19.17 -8.81
C GLN A 7 10.82 -18.04 -8.33
N LYS A 8 11.39 -17.07 -7.61
CA LYS A 8 10.61 -15.91 -7.16
C LYS A 8 10.27 -15.02 -8.36
N PRO A 9 9.03 -14.52 -8.49
CA PRO A 9 8.72 -13.46 -9.44
C PRO A 9 9.56 -12.23 -9.11
N ASP A 10 10.12 -11.56 -10.11
CA ASP A 10 11.00 -10.41 -9.88
C ASP A 10 10.23 -9.23 -9.28
N LYS A 11 9.15 -8.84 -9.90
CA LYS A 11 8.23 -7.77 -9.44
C LYS A 11 6.89 -7.86 -10.15
N VAL A 12 5.85 -7.29 -9.51
CA VAL A 12 4.62 -6.91 -10.19
C VAL A 12 4.90 -5.70 -11.06
N ILE A 13 4.75 -5.84 -12.37
CA ILE A 13 4.96 -4.74 -13.32
C ILE A 13 3.58 -4.20 -13.70
N MET A 14 3.35 -2.92 -13.45
CA MET A 14 2.18 -2.23 -13.95
C MET A 14 2.48 -1.74 -15.37
N LEU A 15 1.83 -2.33 -16.37
CA LEU A 15 2.03 -1.99 -17.79
C LEU A 15 1.30 -0.72 -18.18
N GLU A 16 0.04 -0.61 -17.75
CA GLU A 16 -0.84 0.53 -17.99
C GLU A 16 -1.61 0.83 -16.72
N GLY A 17 -1.74 2.09 -16.35
CA GLY A 17 -2.47 2.55 -15.18
C GLY A 17 -3.17 3.86 -15.43
N THR A 18 -4.50 3.83 -15.37
CA THR A 18 -5.35 5.01 -15.17
C THR A 18 -5.94 4.94 -13.77
N ASP A 19 -6.68 5.97 -13.38
CA ASP A 19 -7.37 5.97 -12.07
C ASP A 19 -8.40 4.84 -11.95
N THR A 20 -8.88 4.30 -13.08
CA THR A 20 -9.96 3.29 -13.10
C THR A 20 -9.57 1.97 -13.76
N VAL A 21 -8.50 1.93 -14.56
CA VAL A 21 -8.07 0.70 -15.25
C VAL A 21 -6.60 0.46 -14.97
N GLY A 22 -6.25 -0.76 -14.53
CA GLY A 22 -4.87 -1.18 -14.29
C GLY A 22 -4.59 -2.52 -14.96
N ARG A 23 -3.47 -2.61 -15.69
CA ARG A 23 -2.95 -3.85 -16.24
C ARG A 23 -1.64 -4.20 -15.56
N PHE A 24 -1.60 -5.39 -14.97
CA PHE A 24 -0.49 -5.90 -14.19
C PHE A 24 0.08 -7.16 -14.82
N GLU A 25 1.39 -7.29 -14.79
CA GLU A 25 2.13 -8.45 -15.25
C GLU A 25 2.93 -9.07 -14.10
N PHE A 26 2.81 -10.39 -13.94
CA PHE A 26 3.54 -11.18 -12.95
C PHE A 26 4.34 -12.24 -13.69
N ARG A 27 5.65 -12.19 -13.56
CA ARG A 27 6.57 -13.18 -14.16
C ARG A 27 7.93 -13.18 -13.47
N PRO A 28 8.72 -14.28 -13.58
CA PRO A 28 8.30 -15.59 -14.00
C PRO A 28 7.51 -16.31 -12.90
N LEU A 29 6.54 -17.11 -13.27
CA LEU A 29 5.79 -17.98 -12.37
C LEU A 29 6.07 -19.45 -12.77
N GLU A 30 6.09 -20.36 -11.79
CA GLU A 30 6.16 -21.79 -12.10
C GLU A 30 4.86 -22.31 -12.71
N PRO A 31 4.90 -23.43 -13.46
CA PRO A 31 3.74 -24.00 -14.13
C PRO A 31 2.56 -24.22 -13.18
N GLY A 32 1.37 -23.73 -13.55
CA GLY A 32 0.14 -23.82 -12.78
C GLY A 32 -0.09 -22.71 -11.76
N TYR A 33 0.93 -21.93 -11.41
CA TYR A 33 0.79 -20.84 -10.44
C TYR A 33 0.00 -19.64 -11.00
N GLY A 34 0.11 -19.36 -12.29
CA GLY A 34 -0.67 -18.32 -12.95
C GLY A 34 -2.17 -18.52 -12.79
N GLN A 35 -2.64 -19.75 -12.99
CA GLN A 35 -4.05 -20.14 -12.78
C GLN A 35 -4.47 -19.94 -11.32
N THR A 36 -3.68 -20.44 -10.38
CA THR A 36 -3.98 -20.39 -8.95
C THR A 36 -4.05 -18.95 -8.44
N ILE A 37 -3.04 -18.14 -8.75
CA ILE A 37 -2.94 -16.74 -8.31
C ILE A 37 -4.01 -15.89 -8.98
N GLY A 38 -4.16 -16.01 -10.32
CA GLY A 38 -5.13 -15.24 -11.09
C GLY A 38 -6.57 -15.48 -10.63
N ASN A 39 -6.96 -16.73 -10.40
CA ASN A 39 -8.29 -17.06 -9.91
C ASN A 39 -8.50 -16.60 -8.47
N ALA A 40 -7.53 -16.79 -7.57
CA ALA A 40 -7.62 -16.34 -6.19
C ALA A 40 -7.79 -14.82 -6.09
N LEU A 41 -6.93 -14.04 -6.78
CA LEU A 41 -7.02 -12.59 -6.82
C LEU A 41 -8.34 -12.11 -7.42
N ARG A 42 -8.79 -12.68 -8.54
CA ARG A 42 -10.06 -12.33 -9.16
C ARG A 42 -11.22 -12.50 -8.17
N ARG A 43 -11.28 -13.62 -7.47
CA ARG A 43 -12.37 -13.90 -6.52
C ARG A 43 -12.40 -12.89 -5.39
N ILE A 44 -11.25 -12.59 -4.79
CA ILE A 44 -11.16 -11.62 -3.70
C ILE A 44 -11.48 -10.21 -4.18
N LEU A 45 -10.95 -9.80 -5.33
CA LEU A 45 -11.23 -8.49 -5.91
C LEU A 45 -12.73 -8.27 -6.12
N LEU A 46 -13.46 -9.26 -6.64
CA LEU A 46 -14.88 -9.14 -6.96
C LEU A 46 -15.80 -9.24 -5.73
N SER A 47 -15.36 -9.86 -4.63
CA SER A 47 -16.28 -10.18 -3.51
C SER A 47 -15.89 -9.57 -2.18
N SER A 48 -14.62 -9.24 -1.94
CA SER A 48 -14.13 -9.04 -0.57
C SER A 48 -13.61 -7.65 -0.25
N LEU A 49 -13.49 -6.78 -1.25
CA LEU A 49 -13.08 -5.40 -1.05
C LEU A 49 -14.20 -4.58 -0.42
N GLU A 50 -13.80 -3.63 0.42
CA GLU A 50 -14.71 -2.69 1.06
C GLU A 50 -15.16 -1.61 0.08
N GLY A 51 -16.40 -1.15 0.24
CA GLY A 51 -16.96 -0.05 -0.53
C GLY A 51 -18.09 0.64 0.20
N PHE A 52 -18.73 1.59 -0.48
CA PHE A 52 -19.80 2.41 0.07
C PHE A 52 -21.01 2.38 -0.87
N ALA A 53 -22.20 2.22 -0.28
CA ALA A 53 -23.45 2.20 -1.03
C ALA A 53 -24.58 2.77 -0.20
N ILE A 54 -25.71 3.09 -0.86
CA ILE A 54 -26.93 3.48 -0.19
C ILE A 54 -27.56 2.23 0.43
N THR A 55 -27.83 2.27 1.73
CA THR A 55 -28.43 1.18 2.50
C THR A 55 -29.92 1.37 2.75
N SER A 56 -30.38 2.61 2.86
CA SER A 56 -31.76 2.93 3.06
C SER A 56 -32.16 4.26 2.45
N ILE A 57 -33.42 4.38 2.10
CA ILE A 57 -34.07 5.60 1.60
C ILE A 57 -35.34 5.88 2.35
N LYS A 58 -35.63 7.14 2.63
CA LYS A 58 -36.87 7.62 3.11
C LYS A 58 -37.33 8.81 2.27
N VAL A 59 -38.56 8.77 1.76
CA VAL A 59 -39.16 9.85 0.99
C VAL A 59 -40.41 10.31 1.70
N SER A 60 -40.61 11.62 1.85
CA SER A 60 -41.79 12.17 2.53
C SER A 60 -43.06 11.79 1.78
N GLY A 61 -44.00 11.17 2.49
CA GLY A 61 -45.29 10.74 1.93
C GLY A 61 -45.25 9.38 1.22
N VAL A 62 -44.17 8.62 1.35
CA VAL A 62 -44.05 7.27 0.78
C VAL A 62 -43.64 6.30 1.87
N ASP A 63 -44.46 5.27 2.07
CA ASP A 63 -44.22 4.24 3.10
C ASP A 63 -43.81 2.89 2.53
N GLN A 64 -43.89 2.70 1.21
CA GLN A 64 -43.64 1.41 0.55
C GLN A 64 -42.91 1.59 -0.77
N GLU A 65 -42.09 0.58 -1.14
CA GLU A 65 -41.28 0.57 -2.36
C GLU A 65 -42.08 0.56 -3.67
N PHE A 66 -43.35 0.10 -3.65
CA PHE A 66 -44.23 0.05 -4.82
C PHE A 66 -45.12 1.30 -4.98
N ALA A 67 -44.91 2.32 -4.16
CA ALA A 67 -45.70 3.54 -4.21
C ALA A 67 -45.28 4.44 -5.40
N THR A 68 -46.22 5.26 -5.84
CA THR A 68 -45.99 6.36 -6.77
C THR A 68 -45.93 7.66 -6.00
N ILE A 69 -45.05 8.57 -6.44
CA ILE A 69 -44.92 9.89 -5.84
C ILE A 69 -45.68 10.89 -6.72
N PRO A 70 -46.65 11.64 -6.19
CA PRO A 70 -47.39 12.61 -6.99
C PRO A 70 -46.47 13.66 -7.60
N GLY A 71 -46.54 13.83 -8.92
CA GLY A 71 -45.71 14.78 -9.67
C GLY A 71 -44.29 14.32 -9.94
N VAL A 72 -44.00 13.04 -9.76
CA VAL A 72 -42.79 12.37 -10.23
C VAL A 72 -43.14 11.38 -11.32
N ILE A 73 -42.37 11.33 -12.38
CA ILE A 73 -42.63 10.44 -13.53
C ILE A 73 -42.32 9.00 -13.18
N GLU A 74 -41.17 8.77 -12.52
CA GLU A 74 -40.69 7.46 -12.14
C GLU A 74 -41.38 6.96 -10.86
N GLY A 75 -41.65 5.66 -10.81
CA GLY A 75 -42.09 4.99 -9.60
C GLY A 75 -40.97 4.87 -8.56
N MET A 76 -41.33 4.64 -7.29
CA MET A 76 -40.34 4.48 -6.24
C MET A 76 -39.31 3.35 -6.54
N GLN A 77 -39.75 2.27 -7.19
CA GLN A 77 -38.85 1.18 -7.62
C GLN A 77 -37.78 1.64 -8.61
N ASP A 78 -38.15 2.47 -9.60
CA ASP A 78 -37.22 2.97 -10.59
C ASP A 78 -36.22 3.90 -9.94
N ILE A 79 -36.66 4.74 -9.00
CA ILE A 79 -35.80 5.60 -8.20
C ILE A 79 -34.79 4.77 -7.40
N ILE A 80 -35.23 3.70 -6.74
CA ILE A 80 -34.36 2.79 -5.98
C ILE A 80 -33.33 2.14 -6.92
N LEU A 81 -33.76 1.66 -8.11
CA LEU A 81 -32.85 1.06 -9.09
C LEU A 81 -31.78 2.04 -9.59
N ASN A 82 -32.16 3.31 -9.79
CA ASN A 82 -31.22 4.36 -10.16
C ASN A 82 -30.25 4.68 -9.01
N LEU A 83 -30.74 4.77 -7.78
CA LEU A 83 -29.93 5.02 -6.58
C LEU A 83 -28.90 3.92 -6.32
N LYS A 84 -29.20 2.65 -6.60
CA LYS A 84 -28.24 1.54 -6.51
C LYS A 84 -27.02 1.70 -7.43
N GLN A 85 -27.14 2.48 -8.49
CA GLN A 85 -26.05 2.73 -9.45
C GLN A 85 -25.13 3.89 -9.03
N VAL A 86 -25.51 4.68 -8.01
CA VAL A 86 -24.67 5.79 -7.50
C VAL A 86 -23.42 5.22 -6.86
N ARG A 87 -22.25 5.77 -7.21
CA ARG A 87 -20.95 5.36 -6.69
C ARG A 87 -20.36 6.45 -5.82
N PHE A 88 -19.83 6.04 -4.68
CA PHE A 88 -19.31 6.93 -3.66
C PHE A 88 -17.83 6.72 -3.43
N LYS A 89 -17.11 7.83 -3.27
CA LYS A 89 -15.72 7.83 -2.79
C LYS A 89 -15.67 8.52 -1.44
N ARG A 90 -15.10 7.84 -0.45
CA ARG A 90 -14.90 8.41 0.88
C ARG A 90 -13.82 9.50 0.83
N MET A 91 -14.10 10.65 1.43
CA MET A 91 -13.18 11.79 1.54
C MET A 91 -12.59 11.91 2.96
N VAL A 92 -13.32 11.43 3.99
CA VAL A 92 -12.91 11.47 5.39
C VAL A 92 -12.76 10.05 5.93
N GLU A 93 -11.56 9.64 6.30
CA GLU A 93 -11.25 8.25 6.68
C GLU A 93 -11.97 7.73 7.94
N THR A 94 -12.39 8.62 8.83
CA THR A 94 -13.01 8.25 10.11
C THR A 94 -14.51 8.01 10.01
N VAL A 95 -15.15 8.32 8.87
CA VAL A 95 -16.60 8.22 8.70
C VAL A 95 -16.95 6.99 7.89
N ASP A 96 -17.67 6.05 8.50
CA ASP A 96 -18.14 4.81 7.87
C ASP A 96 -19.60 4.87 7.43
N SER A 97 -20.39 5.84 7.92
CA SER A 97 -21.77 6.05 7.53
C SER A 97 -22.16 7.52 7.61
N GLU A 98 -22.99 7.99 6.68
CA GLU A 98 -23.51 9.36 6.65
C GLU A 98 -24.97 9.37 6.18
N VAL A 99 -25.78 10.23 6.77
CA VAL A 99 -27.17 10.45 6.38
C VAL A 99 -27.28 11.77 5.61
N ALA A 100 -27.68 11.69 4.35
CA ALA A 100 -27.93 12.84 3.49
C ALA A 100 -29.41 13.23 3.53
N ASN A 101 -29.69 14.43 3.97
CA ASN A 101 -31.04 15.01 3.86
C ASN A 101 -31.09 15.96 2.66
N ILE A 102 -31.92 15.63 1.70
CA ILE A 102 -32.00 16.29 0.41
C ILE A 102 -33.40 16.85 0.21
N VAL A 103 -33.44 18.11 -0.18
CA VAL A 103 -34.70 18.77 -0.54
C VAL A 103 -34.62 19.16 -2.02
N ILE A 104 -35.53 18.60 -2.81
CA ILE A 104 -35.60 18.82 -4.24
C ILE A 104 -36.77 19.72 -4.53
N SER A 105 -36.58 20.85 -5.15
CA SER A 105 -37.61 21.78 -5.57
C SER A 105 -37.19 22.62 -6.76
N GLY A 106 -38.12 22.94 -7.66
CA GLY A 106 -37.86 23.86 -8.78
C GLY A 106 -36.99 23.33 -9.91
N LYS A 107 -36.69 22.02 -9.93
CA LYS A 107 -35.97 21.35 -11.00
C LYS A 107 -36.85 20.31 -11.67
N GLN A 108 -36.66 20.14 -13.00
CA GLN A 108 -37.37 19.10 -13.76
C GLN A 108 -36.68 17.75 -13.68
N GLU A 109 -35.37 17.75 -13.48
CA GLU A 109 -34.55 16.54 -13.41
C GLU A 109 -33.66 16.53 -12.16
N TYR A 110 -33.65 15.40 -11.48
CA TYR A 110 -32.80 15.14 -10.34
C TYR A 110 -31.72 14.14 -10.69
N THR A 111 -30.49 14.51 -10.43
CA THR A 111 -29.32 13.70 -10.74
C THR A 111 -28.50 13.35 -9.49
N ALA A 112 -27.58 12.44 -9.63
CA ALA A 112 -26.68 12.04 -8.54
C ALA A 112 -25.80 13.20 -8.04
N GLU A 113 -25.59 14.26 -8.83
CA GLU A 113 -24.92 15.50 -8.39
C GLU A 113 -25.66 16.16 -7.21
N ASP A 114 -27.00 16.14 -7.24
CA ASP A 114 -27.81 16.73 -6.17
C ASP A 114 -27.66 15.96 -4.85
N ILE A 115 -27.40 14.64 -4.91
CA ILE A 115 -27.08 13.84 -3.72
C ILE A 115 -25.77 14.32 -3.09
N SER A 116 -24.77 14.64 -3.92
CA SER A 116 -23.47 15.13 -3.46
C SER A 116 -23.58 16.40 -2.59
N LYS A 117 -24.60 17.24 -2.82
CA LYS A 117 -24.83 18.47 -2.04
C LYS A 117 -25.28 18.20 -0.60
N GLY A 118 -25.89 17.04 -0.36
CA GLY A 118 -26.34 16.60 0.96
C GLY A 118 -25.28 15.81 1.75
N LEU A 119 -24.11 15.53 1.16
CA LEU A 119 -23.04 14.75 1.75
C LEU A 119 -21.80 15.62 2.01
N SER A 120 -21.16 15.41 3.14
CA SER A 120 -19.93 16.09 3.53
C SER A 120 -18.70 15.18 3.48
N SER A 121 -18.87 13.92 3.81
CA SER A 121 -17.78 12.95 3.93
C SER A 121 -17.60 12.06 2.70
N PHE A 122 -18.57 12.08 1.79
CA PHE A 122 -18.54 11.28 0.56
C PHE A 122 -18.70 12.15 -0.67
N LYS A 123 -17.97 11.75 -1.73
CA LYS A 123 -18.08 12.35 -3.06
C LYS A 123 -18.75 11.36 -4.01
N VAL A 124 -19.74 11.82 -4.77
CA VAL A 124 -20.36 11.05 -5.85
C VAL A 124 -19.42 11.03 -7.06
N LEU A 125 -19.19 9.84 -7.64
CA LEU A 125 -18.29 9.64 -8.77
C LEU A 125 -18.98 9.72 -10.14
N ASN A 126 -20.29 9.50 -10.18
CA ASN A 126 -21.13 9.55 -11.37
C ASN A 126 -22.24 10.60 -11.26
N PRO A 127 -21.89 11.90 -11.21
CA PRO A 127 -22.83 12.99 -10.94
C PRO A 127 -23.93 13.12 -12.01
N GLU A 128 -23.66 12.71 -13.24
CA GLU A 128 -24.59 12.80 -14.39
C GLU A 128 -25.68 11.73 -14.37
N LEU A 129 -25.61 10.77 -13.43
CA LEU A 129 -26.60 9.68 -13.34
C LEU A 129 -27.98 10.25 -13.03
N HIS A 130 -28.96 9.97 -13.91
CA HIS A 130 -30.35 10.32 -13.73
C HIS A 130 -30.97 9.53 -12.60
N ILE A 131 -31.68 10.19 -11.70
CA ILE A 131 -32.39 9.55 -10.57
C ILE A 131 -33.88 9.59 -10.80
N CYS A 132 -34.48 10.78 -11.00
CA CYS A 132 -35.89 10.94 -11.32
C CYS A 132 -36.20 12.30 -11.95
N SER A 133 -37.39 12.38 -12.60
CA SER A 133 -37.93 13.56 -13.24
C SER A 133 -39.15 14.07 -12.45
N LEU A 134 -39.22 15.39 -12.22
CA LEU A 134 -40.24 16.03 -11.40
C LEU A 134 -40.97 17.10 -12.17
N GLU A 135 -42.23 17.31 -11.82
CA GLU A 135 -42.96 18.51 -12.22
C GLU A 135 -42.39 19.75 -11.47
N PRO A 136 -42.27 20.91 -12.13
CA PRO A 136 -41.61 22.09 -11.55
C PRO A 136 -42.21 22.60 -10.23
N ALA A 137 -43.48 22.30 -9.97
CA ALA A 137 -44.20 22.71 -8.76
C ALA A 137 -44.02 21.77 -7.56
N VAL A 138 -43.44 20.59 -7.76
CA VAL A 138 -43.30 19.55 -6.76
C VAL A 138 -42.06 19.76 -5.91
N LYS A 139 -42.22 19.58 -4.59
CA LYS A 139 -41.16 19.54 -3.60
C LYS A 139 -41.08 18.15 -3.01
N ILE A 140 -39.93 17.51 -3.06
CA ILE A 140 -39.66 16.21 -2.46
C ILE A 140 -38.57 16.36 -1.40
N GLU A 141 -38.83 15.76 -0.25
CA GLU A 141 -37.83 15.60 0.81
C GLU A 141 -37.41 14.14 0.86
N MET A 142 -36.12 13.90 0.67
CA MET A 142 -35.52 12.57 0.62
C MET A 142 -34.37 12.48 1.63
N THR A 143 -34.36 11.42 2.41
CA THR A 143 -33.24 11.07 3.31
C THR A 143 -32.62 9.79 2.81
N LEU A 144 -31.30 9.82 2.54
CA LEU A 144 -30.53 8.67 2.10
C LEU A 144 -29.47 8.33 3.16
N THR A 145 -29.33 7.06 3.47
CA THR A 145 -28.25 6.57 4.33
C THR A 145 -27.20 5.90 3.47
N VAL A 146 -25.97 6.43 3.51
CA VAL A 146 -24.79 5.81 2.89
C VAL A 146 -24.04 5.04 3.97
N GLY A 147 -23.71 3.78 3.70
CA GLY A 147 -23.01 2.92 4.64
C GLY A 147 -21.84 2.19 4.01
N LYS A 148 -20.93 1.70 4.85
CA LYS A 148 -19.78 0.88 4.49
C LYS A 148 -20.13 -0.60 4.54
N GLY A 149 -19.64 -1.37 3.56
CA GLY A 149 -19.83 -2.82 3.56
C GLY A 149 -18.91 -3.53 2.57
N ARG A 150 -19.21 -4.81 2.33
CA ARG A 150 -18.44 -5.67 1.40
C ARG A 150 -19.38 -6.46 0.51
N GLY A 151 -18.99 -6.61 -0.76
CA GLY A 151 -19.72 -7.43 -1.72
C GLY A 151 -21.14 -6.92 -1.96
N PHE A 152 -22.13 -7.77 -1.74
CA PHE A 152 -23.56 -7.50 -1.90
C PHE A 152 -24.30 -7.85 -0.61
N VAL A 153 -25.12 -6.92 -0.14
CA VAL A 153 -25.98 -7.11 1.02
C VAL A 153 -27.44 -6.85 0.59
N PRO A 154 -28.33 -7.84 0.74
CA PRO A 154 -29.74 -7.67 0.38
C PRO A 154 -30.46 -6.71 1.34
N ALA A 155 -31.56 -6.11 0.87
CA ALA A 155 -32.35 -5.13 1.61
C ALA A 155 -32.83 -5.66 2.97
N ASP A 156 -33.15 -6.95 3.05
CA ASP A 156 -33.64 -7.57 4.31
C ASP A 156 -32.58 -7.52 5.43
N GLU A 157 -31.29 -7.64 5.07
CA GLU A 157 -30.19 -7.54 6.02
C GLU A 157 -29.84 -6.08 6.38
N ASN A 158 -30.16 -5.13 5.49
CA ASN A 158 -30.02 -3.69 5.74
C ASN A 158 -31.17 -3.10 6.55
N ARG A 159 -32.18 -3.92 6.89
CA ARG A 159 -33.36 -3.46 7.63
C ARG A 159 -32.99 -3.16 9.08
N ASP A 160 -33.06 -1.90 9.46
CA ASP A 160 -32.93 -1.47 10.84
C ASP A 160 -34.34 -1.50 11.51
N MET A 161 -34.45 -2.25 12.60
CA MET A 161 -35.69 -2.38 13.36
C MET A 161 -36.08 -1.10 14.10
N ASP A 162 -35.09 -0.25 14.38
CA ASP A 162 -35.26 1.03 15.08
C ASP A 162 -35.45 2.21 14.11
N ALA A 163 -35.44 1.94 12.79
CA ALA A 163 -35.61 2.99 11.78
C ALA A 163 -36.99 3.63 11.83
N PRO A 164 -37.11 4.94 11.54
CA PRO A 164 -38.38 5.64 11.47
C PRO A 164 -39.33 4.99 10.43
N ILE A 165 -40.62 5.00 10.71
CA ILE A 165 -41.65 4.50 9.79
C ILE A 165 -41.48 5.18 8.41
N GLY A 166 -41.66 4.42 7.33
CA GLY A 166 -41.45 4.87 5.95
C GLY A 166 -39.98 4.81 5.47
N THR A 167 -39.06 4.25 6.27
CA THR A 167 -37.73 3.97 5.81
C THR A 167 -37.73 2.66 5.02
N ILE A 168 -37.31 2.72 3.76
CA ILE A 168 -37.26 1.60 2.83
C ILE A 168 -35.78 1.12 2.75
N PRO A 169 -35.48 -0.11 3.15
CA PRO A 169 -34.14 -0.67 2.98
C PRO A 169 -33.84 -0.93 1.51
N VAL A 170 -32.60 -0.79 1.11
CA VAL A 170 -32.12 -0.95 -0.29
C VAL A 170 -31.06 -1.99 -0.33
N ASP A 171 -31.04 -2.85 -1.39
CA ASP A 171 -29.92 -3.74 -1.65
C ASP A 171 -28.66 -2.93 -1.93
N ALA A 172 -27.62 -3.21 -1.20
CA ALA A 172 -26.36 -2.48 -1.29
C ALA A 172 -25.29 -3.25 -2.07
N ILE A 173 -24.77 -2.65 -3.15
CA ILE A 173 -23.67 -3.18 -3.95
C ILE A 173 -22.42 -2.39 -3.58
N TYR A 174 -21.62 -2.94 -2.67
CA TYR A 174 -20.44 -2.28 -2.13
C TYR A 174 -19.19 -2.46 -2.99
N THR A 175 -19.16 -3.47 -3.88
CA THR A 175 -17.99 -3.82 -4.69
C THR A 175 -17.50 -2.64 -5.52
N PRO A 176 -16.24 -2.16 -5.30
CA PRO A 176 -15.65 -1.08 -6.08
C PRO A 176 -15.11 -1.56 -7.43
N ILE A 177 -15.12 -2.86 -7.68
CA ILE A 177 -14.55 -3.48 -8.87
C ILE A 177 -15.65 -3.77 -9.89
N LYS A 178 -15.52 -3.21 -11.09
CA LYS A 178 -16.44 -3.44 -12.20
C LYS A 178 -16.11 -4.73 -12.95
N ASN A 179 -14.83 -4.95 -13.23
CA ASN A 179 -14.38 -6.13 -13.96
C ASN A 179 -12.96 -6.53 -13.57
N VAL A 180 -12.72 -7.84 -13.57
CA VAL A 180 -11.39 -8.42 -13.44
C VAL A 180 -11.23 -9.49 -14.50
N ASN A 181 -10.24 -9.31 -15.37
CA ASN A 181 -9.87 -10.31 -16.37
C ASN A 181 -8.41 -10.74 -16.16
N TRP A 182 -8.09 -11.99 -16.44
CA TRP A 182 -6.73 -12.49 -16.35
C TRP A 182 -6.46 -13.53 -17.42
N THR A 183 -5.20 -13.57 -17.89
CA THR A 183 -4.71 -14.53 -18.87
C THR A 183 -3.34 -15.04 -18.46
N VAL A 184 -3.06 -16.29 -18.78
CA VAL A 184 -1.76 -16.92 -18.53
C VAL A 184 -1.12 -17.23 -19.87
N GLU A 185 0.13 -16.82 -20.04
CA GLU A 185 0.95 -17.05 -21.21
C GLU A 185 2.24 -17.76 -20.81
N ASN A 186 2.79 -18.55 -21.72
CA ASN A 186 4.09 -19.16 -21.49
C ASN A 186 5.20 -18.10 -21.50
N TRP A 187 6.14 -18.24 -20.57
CA TRP A 187 7.28 -17.36 -20.44
C TRP A 187 8.58 -18.12 -20.46
N ARG A 188 9.58 -17.62 -21.19
CA ARG A 188 10.90 -18.25 -21.28
C ARG A 188 11.86 -17.62 -20.27
N VAL A 189 12.51 -18.47 -19.47
CA VAL A 189 13.62 -18.09 -18.60
C VAL A 189 14.84 -18.92 -19.03
N GLU A 190 15.84 -18.26 -19.59
CA GLU A 190 17.05 -18.89 -20.16
C GLU A 190 16.73 -19.96 -21.18
N GLN A 191 16.96 -21.25 -20.84
CA GLN A 191 16.70 -22.41 -21.71
C GLN A 191 15.35 -23.09 -21.42
N LYS A 192 14.68 -22.74 -20.32
CA LYS A 192 13.38 -23.31 -19.94
C LYS A 192 12.24 -22.45 -20.48
N THR A 193 11.26 -23.09 -21.13
CA THR A 193 10.09 -22.45 -21.73
C THR A 193 8.80 -22.70 -20.96
N ASP A 194 8.89 -23.39 -19.82
CA ASP A 194 7.74 -23.93 -19.09
C ASP A 194 7.21 -22.99 -18.00
N TYR A 195 7.84 -21.82 -17.85
CA TYR A 195 7.36 -20.78 -16.92
C TYR A 195 6.13 -20.09 -17.45
N GLU A 196 5.36 -19.50 -16.53
CA GLU A 196 4.14 -18.75 -16.83
C GLU A 196 4.32 -17.27 -16.58
N LYS A 197 3.57 -16.50 -17.35
CA LYS A 197 3.35 -15.06 -17.18
C LYS A 197 1.85 -14.83 -16.97
N LEU A 198 1.47 -14.26 -15.84
CA LEU A 198 0.10 -13.87 -15.54
C LEU A 198 -0.10 -12.41 -15.91
N ASN A 199 -1.03 -12.13 -16.80
CA ASN A 199 -1.53 -10.79 -17.06
C ASN A 199 -2.88 -10.62 -16.35
N LEU A 200 -3.03 -9.57 -15.56
CA LEU A 200 -4.23 -9.27 -14.79
C LEU A 200 -4.71 -7.86 -15.14
N GLU A 201 -5.96 -7.73 -15.57
CA GLU A 201 -6.62 -6.46 -15.85
C GLU A 201 -7.71 -6.22 -14.80
N ILE A 202 -7.65 -5.06 -14.15
CA ILE A 202 -8.60 -4.65 -13.11
C ILE A 202 -9.26 -3.35 -13.55
N VAL A 203 -10.60 -3.35 -13.58
CA VAL A 203 -11.40 -2.16 -13.86
C VAL A 203 -12.20 -1.81 -12.60
N THR A 204 -11.97 -0.62 -12.07
CA THR A 204 -12.64 -0.09 -10.88
C THR A 204 -13.74 0.92 -11.26
N ASP A 205 -14.52 1.33 -10.28
CA ASP A 205 -15.52 2.40 -10.42
C ASP A 205 -14.94 3.80 -10.17
N GLY A 206 -13.66 3.89 -9.74
CA GLY A 206 -12.95 5.14 -9.41
C GLY A 206 -12.92 5.47 -7.92
N SER A 207 -13.63 4.72 -7.07
CA SER A 207 -13.56 4.88 -5.61
C SER A 207 -12.19 4.47 -5.06
N ILE A 208 -11.60 3.44 -5.66
CA ILE A 208 -10.27 2.91 -5.36
C ILE A 208 -9.45 2.79 -6.65
N THR A 209 -8.15 3.03 -6.57
CA THR A 209 -7.25 2.81 -7.71
C THR A 209 -6.94 1.33 -7.88
N PRO A 210 -6.71 0.83 -9.11
CA PRO A 210 -6.42 -0.58 -9.36
C PRO A 210 -5.22 -1.13 -8.58
N ASN A 211 -4.20 -0.30 -8.35
CA ASN A 211 -3.00 -0.68 -7.59
C ASN A 211 -3.33 -0.95 -6.11
N ILE A 212 -4.09 -0.04 -5.48
CA ILE A 212 -4.52 -0.21 -4.08
C ILE A 212 -5.46 -1.41 -3.97
N ALA A 213 -6.39 -1.57 -4.92
CA ALA A 213 -7.30 -2.71 -4.94
C ALA A 213 -6.56 -4.06 -4.99
N LEU A 214 -5.51 -4.15 -5.82
CA LEU A 214 -4.66 -5.34 -5.90
C LEU A 214 -3.91 -5.61 -4.59
N GLN A 215 -3.35 -4.57 -3.97
CA GLN A 215 -2.66 -4.68 -2.68
C GLN A 215 -3.59 -5.14 -1.56
N GLU A 216 -4.79 -4.56 -1.47
CA GLU A 216 -5.79 -4.98 -0.48
C GLU A 216 -6.24 -6.42 -0.69
N ALA A 217 -6.49 -6.83 -1.94
CA ALA A 217 -6.83 -8.21 -2.27
C ALA A 217 -5.71 -9.19 -1.86
N ALA A 218 -4.45 -8.84 -2.13
CA ALA A 218 -3.31 -9.63 -1.71
C ALA A 218 -3.19 -9.71 -0.18
N ASN A 219 -3.40 -8.61 0.54
CA ASN A 219 -3.37 -8.57 2.00
C ASN A 219 -4.46 -9.48 2.61
N ILE A 220 -5.68 -9.49 2.03
CA ILE A 220 -6.75 -10.38 2.47
C ILE A 220 -6.34 -11.84 2.30
N LEU A 221 -5.73 -12.21 1.16
CA LEU A 221 -5.23 -13.57 0.93
C LEU A 221 -4.14 -13.95 1.93
N ILE A 222 -3.16 -13.09 2.15
CA ILE A 222 -2.06 -13.31 3.09
C ILE A 222 -2.62 -13.51 4.51
N TYR A 223 -3.57 -12.67 4.93
CA TYR A 223 -4.21 -12.79 6.25
C TYR A 223 -4.85 -14.16 6.45
N HIS A 224 -5.59 -14.68 5.45
CA HIS A 224 -6.22 -15.99 5.54
C HIS A 224 -5.21 -17.13 5.45
N PHE A 225 -4.21 -17.04 4.58
CA PHE A 225 -3.20 -18.08 4.43
C PHE A 225 -2.28 -18.20 5.64
N LYS A 226 -2.07 -17.13 6.42
CA LYS A 226 -1.33 -17.20 7.68
C LYS A 226 -1.94 -18.18 8.67
N LEU A 227 -3.27 -18.42 8.64
CA LEU A 227 -3.94 -19.38 9.50
C LEU A 227 -3.53 -20.84 9.22
N PHE A 228 -3.00 -21.13 8.04
CA PHE A 228 -2.52 -22.45 7.65
C PHE A 228 -1.01 -22.65 7.86
N THR A 229 -0.31 -21.62 8.33
CA THR A 229 1.13 -21.65 8.56
C THR A 229 1.44 -21.54 10.05
N ASP A 230 2.53 -22.19 10.50
CA ASP A 230 3.05 -21.97 11.85
C ASP A 230 3.73 -20.59 11.90
N ASP A 231 3.20 -19.68 12.71
CA ASP A 231 3.74 -18.31 12.88
C ASP A 231 5.24 -18.29 13.22
N LYS A 232 5.73 -19.34 13.91
CA LYS A 232 7.16 -19.49 14.25
C LYS A 232 8.07 -19.65 13.03
N LYS A 233 7.59 -20.22 11.92
CA LYS A 233 8.40 -20.41 10.71
C LYS A 233 8.43 -19.13 9.86
N LEU A 234 7.31 -18.43 9.76
CA LEU A 234 7.25 -17.14 9.06
C LEU A 234 8.06 -16.05 9.77
N SER A 235 8.04 -16.05 11.12
CA SER A 235 8.81 -15.11 11.93
C SER A 235 10.32 -15.36 11.85
N LEU A 236 10.74 -16.61 11.68
CA LEU A 236 12.15 -16.95 11.48
C LEU A 236 12.70 -16.49 10.12
N GLU A 237 11.92 -16.63 9.04
CA GLU A 237 12.32 -16.13 7.71
C GLU A 237 12.32 -14.61 7.66
N SER A 238 11.33 -13.94 8.27
CA SER A 238 11.30 -12.48 8.37
C SER A 238 12.36 -11.90 9.32
N SER A 239 12.73 -12.61 10.38
CA SER A 239 13.82 -12.20 11.27
C SER A 239 15.19 -12.38 10.61
N ILE A 240 15.39 -13.44 9.81
CA ILE A 240 16.63 -13.63 9.03
C ILE A 240 16.76 -12.56 7.94
N GLU A 241 15.66 -12.17 7.26
CA GLU A 241 15.67 -11.06 6.30
C GLU A 241 15.82 -9.67 6.98
N ALA A 242 15.29 -9.48 8.18
CA ALA A 242 15.48 -8.27 8.97
C ALA A 242 16.90 -8.17 9.52
N GLU A 243 17.43 -9.25 10.09
CA GLU A 243 18.83 -9.30 10.55
C GLU A 243 19.83 -9.11 9.41
N SER A 244 19.55 -9.66 8.20
CA SER A 244 20.43 -9.42 7.04
C SER A 244 20.38 -7.97 6.54
N LYS A 245 19.21 -7.30 6.61
CA LYS A 245 19.09 -5.88 6.27
C LYS A 245 19.73 -4.96 7.32
N GLU A 246 19.58 -5.26 8.61
CA GLU A 246 20.25 -4.53 9.68
C GLU A 246 21.78 -4.69 9.60
N LEU A 247 22.28 -5.90 9.32
CA LEU A 247 23.70 -6.16 9.10
C LEU A 247 24.24 -5.42 7.85
N ASP A 248 23.44 -5.29 6.80
CA ASP A 248 23.82 -4.52 5.61
C ASP A 248 23.80 -3.01 5.89
N GLU A 249 22.86 -2.48 6.64
CA GLU A 249 22.82 -1.07 7.04
C GLU A 249 23.95 -0.72 8.02
N GLU A 250 24.22 -1.57 9.01
CA GLU A 250 25.37 -1.39 9.91
C GLU A 250 26.70 -1.47 9.16
N SER A 251 26.82 -2.39 8.20
CA SER A 251 28.02 -2.52 7.38
C SER A 251 28.23 -1.32 6.46
N LEU A 252 27.18 -0.76 5.89
CA LEU A 252 27.22 0.47 5.09
C LEU A 252 27.56 1.70 5.94
N HIS A 253 26.99 1.79 7.14
CA HIS A 253 27.31 2.86 8.08
C HIS A 253 28.78 2.78 8.54
N MET A 254 29.26 1.59 8.88
CA MET A 254 30.64 1.36 9.26
C MET A 254 31.61 1.66 8.11
N ARG A 255 31.26 1.27 6.88
CA ARG A 255 32.04 1.61 5.69
C ARG A 255 32.13 3.11 5.46
N HIS A 256 31.05 3.85 5.62
CA HIS A 256 31.05 5.31 5.52
C HIS A 256 31.95 5.96 6.58
N LEU A 257 31.88 5.47 7.81
CA LEU A 257 32.72 5.90 8.93
C LEU A 257 34.21 5.63 8.65
N LEU A 258 34.55 4.46 8.17
CA LEU A 258 35.94 4.08 7.85
C LEU A 258 36.55 4.90 6.69
N LEU A 259 35.73 5.35 5.73
CA LEU A 259 36.14 6.17 4.61
C LEU A 259 36.24 7.68 4.96
N THR A 260 35.79 8.09 6.13
CA THR A 260 35.86 9.49 6.56
C THR A 260 37.30 9.94 6.74
N LYS A 261 37.63 11.14 6.27
CA LYS A 261 38.98 11.70 6.34
C LYS A 261 39.29 12.21 7.75
N LEU A 262 40.49 11.93 8.21
CA LEU A 262 40.97 12.39 9.52
C LEU A 262 41.15 13.90 9.60
N SER A 263 41.22 14.63 8.48
CA SER A 263 41.25 16.09 8.41
C SER A 263 40.04 16.77 9.04
N ASP A 264 38.87 16.10 9.00
CA ASP A 264 37.58 16.68 9.36
C ASP A 264 37.21 16.41 10.84
N MET A 265 38.09 15.72 11.58
CA MET A 265 37.82 15.21 12.92
C MET A 265 38.38 16.04 14.07
N GLY A 266 38.92 17.22 13.79
CA GLY A 266 39.38 18.16 14.81
C GLY A 266 40.60 17.69 15.61
N LEU A 267 41.46 16.87 15.01
CA LEU A 267 42.74 16.48 15.59
C LEU A 267 43.67 17.69 15.73
N SER A 268 44.60 17.63 16.71
CA SER A 268 45.62 18.65 16.82
C SER A 268 46.51 18.68 15.56
N VAL A 269 46.96 19.86 15.16
CA VAL A 269 47.82 20.06 13.97
C VAL A 269 49.04 19.15 14.02
N ARG A 270 49.54 18.86 15.22
CA ARG A 270 50.70 17.97 15.41
C ARG A 270 50.33 16.50 15.16
N ALA A 271 49.21 16.01 15.69
CA ALA A 271 48.74 14.65 15.48
C ALA A 271 48.43 14.40 13.99
N TYR A 272 47.69 15.35 13.37
CA TYR A 272 47.37 15.28 11.95
C TYR A 272 48.58 15.26 11.05
N ASN A 273 49.57 16.12 11.28
CA ASN A 273 50.80 16.16 10.49
C ASN A 273 51.63 14.88 10.63
N CYS A 274 51.63 14.23 11.79
CA CYS A 274 52.31 12.95 11.98
C CYS A 274 51.62 11.81 11.22
N LEU A 275 50.28 11.77 11.20
CA LEU A 275 49.52 10.78 10.45
C LEU A 275 49.65 10.99 8.93
N LYS A 276 49.59 12.23 8.48
CA LYS A 276 49.81 12.58 7.06
C LYS A 276 51.23 12.24 6.58
N ALA A 277 52.24 12.42 7.41
CA ALA A 277 53.63 12.01 7.10
C ALA A 277 53.79 10.48 6.98
N ALA A 278 52.85 9.71 7.55
CA ALA A 278 52.77 8.25 7.46
C ALA A 278 51.81 7.77 6.34
N ASP A 279 51.29 8.70 5.51
CA ASP A 279 50.28 8.42 4.46
C ASP A 279 48.95 7.82 5.02
N ILE A 280 48.54 8.18 6.24
CA ILE A 280 47.33 7.77 6.90
C ILE A 280 46.33 8.91 6.76
N ASP A 281 45.37 8.77 5.83
CA ASP A 281 44.42 9.81 5.48
C ASP A 281 43.00 9.52 6.01
N THR A 282 42.62 8.25 6.17
CA THR A 282 41.29 7.79 6.53
C THR A 282 41.28 7.00 7.85
N PHE A 283 40.10 6.83 8.44
CA PHE A 283 39.95 5.93 9.59
C PHE A 283 40.31 4.48 9.24
N ALA A 284 40.00 4.02 8.04
CA ALA A 284 40.35 2.67 7.60
C ALA A 284 41.87 2.44 7.66
N ASP A 285 42.64 3.43 7.19
CA ASP A 285 44.12 3.36 7.26
C ASP A 285 44.55 3.35 8.72
N LEU A 286 44.00 4.23 9.57
CA LEU A 286 44.38 4.37 10.97
C LEU A 286 44.12 3.11 11.79
N VAL A 287 42.89 2.54 11.71
CA VAL A 287 42.51 1.36 12.51
C VAL A 287 43.13 0.06 12.04
N SER A 288 43.71 0.03 10.83
CA SER A 288 44.47 -1.12 10.32
C SER A 288 45.80 -1.32 11.04
N TYR A 289 46.33 -0.28 11.71
CA TYR A 289 47.54 -0.38 12.51
C TYR A 289 47.23 -0.69 13.98
N SER A 290 48.13 -1.41 14.61
CA SER A 290 48.10 -1.61 16.06
C SER A 290 48.70 -0.40 16.79
N ARG A 291 48.36 -0.22 18.08
CA ARG A 291 48.96 0.84 18.92
C ARG A 291 50.49 0.79 18.94
N ALA A 292 51.07 -0.42 18.89
CA ALA A 292 52.52 -0.63 18.90
C ALA A 292 53.17 -0.19 17.57
N GLU A 293 52.49 -0.37 16.45
CA GLU A 293 52.93 0.09 15.12
C GLU A 293 52.87 1.60 15.00
N LEU A 294 51.80 2.25 15.51
CA LEU A 294 51.68 3.70 15.50
C LEU A 294 52.78 4.41 16.31
N MET A 295 53.24 3.81 17.39
CA MET A 295 54.37 4.34 18.19
C MET A 295 55.72 4.28 17.51
N LYS A 296 55.89 3.51 16.41
CA LYS A 296 57.14 3.46 15.62
C LYS A 296 57.27 4.59 14.61
N PHE A 297 56.19 5.33 14.34
CA PHE A 297 56.25 6.44 13.40
C PHE A 297 57.10 7.61 13.94
N ARG A 298 57.83 8.23 13.03
CA ARG A 298 58.70 9.36 13.36
C ARG A 298 57.88 10.54 13.90
N ASN A 299 58.28 11.10 15.03
CA ASN A 299 57.61 12.22 15.72
C ASN A 299 56.24 11.91 16.34
N PHE A 300 55.81 10.64 16.41
CA PHE A 300 54.56 10.23 17.03
C PHE A 300 54.77 9.96 18.52
N GLY A 301 54.18 10.78 19.38
CA GLY A 301 54.37 10.72 20.83
C GLY A 301 53.13 10.21 21.60
N ARG A 302 53.33 9.88 22.91
CA ARG A 302 52.25 9.39 23.79
C ARG A 302 51.06 10.34 23.85
N LYS A 303 51.25 11.67 23.74
CA LYS A 303 50.15 12.65 23.76
C LYS A 303 49.28 12.53 22.49
N SER A 304 49.89 12.37 21.33
CA SER A 304 49.18 12.17 20.05
C SER A 304 48.45 10.82 20.04
N LEU A 305 49.03 9.76 20.64
CA LEU A 305 48.39 8.47 20.76
C LEU A 305 47.11 8.56 21.62
N ASN A 306 47.17 9.21 22.78
CA ASN A 306 46.00 9.37 23.67
C ASN A 306 44.88 10.16 22.97
N GLU A 307 45.22 11.17 22.17
CA GLU A 307 44.22 11.94 21.41
C GLU A 307 43.50 11.06 20.37
N ILE A 308 44.25 10.20 19.68
CA ILE A 308 43.73 9.26 18.69
C ILE A 308 42.94 8.14 19.39
N ASP A 309 43.39 7.61 20.53
CA ASP A 309 42.67 6.62 21.32
C ASP A 309 41.28 7.14 21.69
N ILE A 310 41.16 8.35 22.20
CA ILE A 310 39.89 8.98 22.52
C ILE A 310 38.98 9.12 21.28
N LEU A 311 39.57 9.48 20.13
CA LEU A 311 38.82 9.62 18.89
C LEU A 311 38.30 8.27 18.38
N VAL A 312 39.12 7.23 18.39
CA VAL A 312 38.80 5.87 17.95
C VAL A 312 37.69 5.29 18.87
N GLU A 313 37.81 5.45 20.20
CA GLU A 313 36.79 5.04 21.16
C GLU A 313 35.46 5.79 20.98
N ARG A 314 35.53 7.10 20.72
CA ARG A 314 34.35 7.92 20.45
C ARG A 314 33.57 7.44 19.21
N MET A 315 34.29 6.94 18.20
CA MET A 315 33.72 6.40 16.98
C MET A 315 33.37 4.91 17.09
N LYS A 316 33.53 4.31 18.28
CA LYS A 316 33.29 2.88 18.55
C LYS A 316 34.14 1.94 17.64
N LEU A 317 35.35 2.40 17.27
CA LEU A 317 36.30 1.62 16.49
C LEU A 317 37.37 0.99 17.39
N SER A 318 38.12 0.04 16.87
CA SER A 318 39.25 -0.60 17.57
C SER A 318 40.49 -0.68 16.68
N PHE A 319 41.69 -0.52 17.30
CA PHE A 319 42.96 -0.68 16.58
C PHE A 319 43.20 -2.14 16.18
N GLY A 320 43.80 -2.35 15.01
CA GLY A 320 44.04 -3.69 14.48
C GLY A 320 42.78 -4.33 13.88
N MET A 321 41.77 -3.56 13.58
CA MET A 321 40.51 -4.04 13.00
C MET A 321 40.74 -4.49 11.54
N ASP A 322 40.09 -5.60 11.17
CA ASP A 322 40.11 -6.09 9.79
C ASP A 322 39.09 -5.32 8.93
N VAL A 323 39.57 -4.33 8.19
CA VAL A 323 38.77 -3.46 7.33
C VAL A 323 38.37 -4.12 5.98
N THR A 324 39.00 -5.24 5.63
CA THR A 324 38.70 -5.97 4.38
C THR A 324 37.29 -6.54 4.37
N LYS A 325 36.69 -6.80 5.57
CA LYS A 325 35.30 -7.21 5.74
C LYS A 325 34.30 -6.19 5.21
N TYR A 326 34.70 -4.93 5.11
CA TYR A 326 33.86 -3.82 4.62
C TYR A 326 34.21 -3.42 3.17
N ASN A 327 34.91 -4.28 2.41
CA ASN A 327 35.39 -4.03 1.06
C ASN A 327 36.25 -2.73 0.94
N ILE A 328 37.13 -2.51 1.91
CA ILE A 328 38.11 -1.40 1.94
C ILE A 328 39.52 -2.01 1.95
N GLU A 329 40.37 -1.61 1.01
CA GLU A 329 41.78 -1.96 1.00
C GLU A 329 42.58 -0.86 1.74
N PRO A 330 43.15 -1.15 2.91
CA PRO A 330 43.92 -0.17 3.66
C PRO A 330 45.28 0.04 2.99
N LYS A 331 45.78 1.28 2.98
CA LYS A 331 47.11 1.63 2.51
C LYS A 331 48.20 1.26 3.56
N LYS A 332 48.28 0.01 3.97
CA LYS A 332 49.24 -0.44 4.96
C LYS A 332 50.62 -0.57 4.31
N LYS A 333 51.52 0.33 4.63
CA LYS A 333 52.98 0.16 4.28
C LYS A 333 53.63 -0.76 5.31
N ASN A 334 54.35 -1.79 4.85
CA ASN A 334 55.24 -2.57 5.71
C ASN A 334 56.33 -1.63 6.27
N ILE A 335 56.37 -1.48 7.59
CA ILE A 335 57.35 -0.68 8.35
C ILE A 335 58.58 -1.51 8.59
#